data_c55deb8c7788c3a088bf8e257821c8ba
#
_entry.id   c55deb8c7788c3a088bf8e257821c8ba
#
_cell.length_a   1.000
_cell.length_b   1.000
_cell.length_c   1.000
_cell.angle_alpha   90.00
_cell.angle_beta   90.00
_cell.angle_gamma   90.00
#
_symmetry.space_group_name_H-M   'P 1'
#
loop_
_entity.id
_entity.type
_entity.pdbx_description
1 polymer ?
#
loop_
_entity_poly.entity_id
_entity_poly.type
_entity_poly.pdbx_seq_one_letter_code
_entity_poly.pdbx_strand_id
1 'polypeptide(L)'
;MKYRILSVSLLTGLSACQQAPSPAVLVDTSPETMAIVTSVLAAAVDRAQIELGPGDPAREPVITVLPPRPGPREGSSPAMPTHFDIVLMDGDCYVQERETGEMFFLTGIECRSASAD
;
A
#
# COMPACT_ATOMS: atom_id res chain seq x y z
N MET A 1 55.85 29.75 9.49
CA MET A 1 54.96 29.44 9.87
C MET A 1 54.12 28.61 9.22
N LYS A 2 53.45 27.88 9.74
CA LYS A 2 52.75 27.00 9.25
C LYS A 2 51.45 27.05 9.61
N TYR A 3 50.57 26.94 8.91
CA TYR A 3 49.28 26.89 9.16
C TYR A 3 48.69 25.75 8.76
N ARG A 4 47.93 25.18 9.46
CA ARG A 4 47.27 24.09 9.22
C ARG A 4 45.93 24.37 9.17
N ILE A 5 45.22 24.34 8.21
CA ILE A 5 43.89 24.44 8.12
C ILE A 5 43.30 23.13 8.07
N LEU A 6 42.71 22.71 9.13
CA LEU A 6 42.04 21.51 9.15
C LEU A 6 40.67 21.74 8.69
N SER A 7 40.40 21.54 7.51
CA SER A 7 39.03 21.45 7.04
C SER A 7 38.47 20.18 7.48
N VAL A 8 37.83 20.21 8.54
CA VAL A 8 37.09 19.06 8.93
C VAL A 8 35.83 19.12 8.16
N SER A 9 35.79 18.44 7.07
CA SER A 9 34.58 18.20 6.41
C SER A 9 33.77 17.25 7.23
N LEU A 10 32.90 17.81 7.99
CA LEU A 10 31.98 16.99 8.68
C LEU A 10 30.98 16.52 7.67
N LEU A 11 31.21 15.43 7.12
CA LEU A 11 30.21 14.72 6.40
C LEU A 11 29.34 14.09 7.43
N THR A 12 28.38 14.83 7.89
CA THR A 12 27.32 14.19 8.59
C THR A 12 26.57 13.44 7.53
N GLY A 13 26.84 12.19 7.45
CA GLY A 13 26.00 11.32 6.69
C GLY A 13 24.62 11.40 7.25
N LEU A 14 23.75 12.11 6.56
CA LEU A 14 22.38 12.03 6.85
C LEU A 14 21.95 10.65 6.45
N SER A 15 22.02 9.76 7.38
CA SER A 15 21.27 8.55 7.20
C SER A 15 19.84 9.00 7.35
N ALA A 16 19.26 9.43 6.29
CA ALA A 16 17.84 9.56 6.24
C ALA A 16 17.31 8.17 6.49
N CYS A 17 16.77 7.96 7.66
CA CYS A 17 16.00 6.78 7.89
C CYS A 17 14.80 6.88 6.99
N GLN A 18 14.97 6.47 5.77
CA GLN A 18 13.85 6.24 4.91
C GLN A 18 13.19 5.02 5.49
N GLN A 19 12.12 5.26 6.20
CA GLN A 19 11.37 4.15 6.71
C GLN A 19 10.77 3.42 5.53
N ALA A 20 11.21 2.22 5.33
CA ALA A 20 10.59 1.35 4.35
C ALA A 20 9.15 1.09 4.77
N PRO A 21 8.23 0.97 3.83
CA PRO A 21 6.87 0.59 4.17
C PRO A 21 6.85 -0.73 4.92
N SER A 22 6.06 -0.80 5.97
CA SER A 22 5.93 -2.03 6.75
C SER A 22 4.51 -2.59 6.63
N PRO A 23 4.34 -3.92 6.67
CA PRO A 23 3.01 -4.51 6.56
C PRO A 23 2.07 -3.99 7.65
N ALA A 24 0.84 -3.72 7.26
CA ALA A 24 -0.16 -3.18 8.16
C ALA A 24 -1.52 -3.81 7.90
N VAL A 25 -2.40 -3.71 8.88
CA VAL A 25 -3.78 -4.14 8.73
C VAL A 25 -4.69 -2.98 9.09
N LEU A 26 -5.91 -2.99 8.58
CA LEU A 26 -6.88 -1.95 8.88
C LEU A 26 -7.38 -2.09 10.31
N VAL A 27 -7.51 -0.98 10.99
CA VAL A 27 -8.06 -0.96 12.34
C VAL A 27 -9.58 -1.19 12.30
N ASP A 28 -10.21 -0.70 11.24
CA ASP A 28 -11.66 -0.76 11.09
C ASP A 28 -12.03 -1.21 9.69
N THR A 29 -13.02 -2.08 9.58
CA THR A 29 -13.53 -2.52 8.29
C THR A 29 -15.03 -2.25 8.17
N SER A 30 -15.49 -1.14 8.77
CA SER A 30 -16.87 -0.72 8.62
C SER A 30 -17.20 -0.44 7.15
N PRO A 31 -18.48 -0.45 6.78
CA PRO A 31 -18.87 -0.15 5.39
C PRO A 31 -18.33 1.20 4.90
N GLU A 32 -18.26 2.20 5.75
CA GLU A 32 -17.75 3.50 5.35
C GLU A 32 -16.25 3.43 5.05
N THR A 33 -15.49 2.76 5.89
CA THR A 33 -14.06 2.57 5.67
C THR A 33 -13.82 1.77 4.40
N MET A 34 -14.55 0.69 4.23
CA MET A 34 -14.36 -0.16 3.06
C MET A 34 -14.78 0.54 1.77
N ALA A 35 -15.75 1.47 1.84
CA ALA A 35 -16.10 2.26 0.66
C ALA A 35 -14.95 3.14 0.21
N ILE A 36 -14.22 3.75 1.16
CA ILE A 36 -13.06 4.56 0.83
C ILE A 36 -11.95 3.69 0.25
N VAL A 37 -11.66 2.57 0.89
CA VAL A 37 -10.63 1.65 0.43
C VAL A 37 -10.95 1.15 -0.98
N THR A 38 -12.19 0.74 -1.21
CA THR A 38 -12.62 0.25 -2.52
C THR A 38 -12.48 1.32 -3.59
N SER A 39 -12.82 2.56 -3.24
CA SER A 39 -12.68 3.68 -4.18
C SER A 39 -11.23 3.92 -4.57
N VAL A 40 -10.31 3.87 -3.60
CA VAL A 40 -8.89 4.04 -3.89
C VAL A 40 -8.39 2.90 -4.78
N LEU A 41 -8.78 1.66 -4.48
CA LEU A 41 -8.37 0.51 -5.27
C LEU A 41 -8.94 0.54 -6.68
N ALA A 42 -10.19 0.95 -6.84
CA ALA A 42 -10.81 1.07 -8.16
C ALA A 42 -10.06 2.08 -9.02
N ALA A 43 -9.69 3.21 -8.43
CA ALA A 43 -8.89 4.22 -9.14
C ALA A 43 -7.51 3.67 -9.49
N ALA A 44 -6.91 2.90 -8.59
CA ALA A 44 -5.57 2.33 -8.81
C ALA A 44 -5.55 1.36 -10.00
N VAL A 45 -6.62 0.61 -10.20
CA VAL A 45 -6.72 -0.31 -11.34
C VAL A 45 -7.48 0.28 -12.53
N ASP A 46 -7.82 1.56 -12.43
CA ASP A 46 -8.53 2.29 -13.49
C ASP A 46 -9.82 1.61 -13.91
N ARG A 47 -10.63 1.26 -12.95
CA ARG A 47 -11.95 0.68 -13.19
C ARG A 47 -13.01 1.39 -12.37
N ALA A 48 -14.20 1.50 -12.90
CA ALA A 48 -15.30 2.16 -12.21
C ALA A 48 -15.82 1.33 -11.04
N GLN A 49 -15.79 0.02 -11.18
CA GLN A 49 -16.25 -0.90 -10.15
C GLN A 49 -15.31 -2.07 -10.03
N ILE A 50 -15.10 -2.53 -8.81
CA ILE A 50 -14.26 -3.69 -8.56
C ILE A 50 -14.92 -4.60 -7.56
N GLU A 51 -14.50 -5.85 -7.54
CA GLU A 51 -14.88 -6.81 -6.53
C GLU A 51 -13.61 -7.21 -5.79
N LEU A 52 -13.71 -7.30 -4.49
CA LEU A 52 -12.56 -7.72 -3.68
C LEU A 52 -12.63 -9.22 -3.47
N GLY A 53 -11.47 -9.85 -3.44
CA GLY A 53 -11.36 -11.26 -3.14
C GLY A 53 -11.62 -11.55 -1.67
N PRO A 54 -11.62 -12.83 -1.29
CA PRO A 54 -11.83 -13.20 0.10
C PRO A 54 -10.66 -12.76 0.95
N GLY A 55 -10.91 -12.57 2.21
CA GLY A 55 -9.89 -12.15 3.16
C GLY A 55 -10.41 -11.05 4.04
N ASP A 56 -9.74 -10.84 5.15
CA ASP A 56 -10.12 -9.81 6.11
C ASP A 56 -8.96 -8.84 6.27
N PRO A 57 -9.06 -7.64 5.72
CA PRO A 57 -7.96 -6.66 5.82
C PRO A 57 -7.70 -6.16 7.25
N ALA A 58 -8.55 -6.49 8.21
CA ALA A 58 -8.27 -6.21 9.61
C ALA A 58 -7.31 -7.23 10.20
N ARG A 59 -7.10 -8.34 9.53
CA ARG A 59 -6.21 -9.41 10.01
C ARG A 59 -5.08 -9.72 9.05
N GLU A 60 -5.30 -9.51 7.76
CA GLU A 60 -4.32 -9.84 6.74
C GLU A 60 -3.86 -8.57 6.04
N PRO A 61 -2.56 -8.38 5.88
CA PRO A 61 -2.04 -7.13 5.30
C PRO A 61 -2.08 -7.13 3.77
N VAL A 62 -3.15 -7.67 3.20
CA VAL A 62 -3.30 -7.75 1.75
C VAL A 62 -4.75 -7.62 1.38
N ILE A 63 -5.00 -6.94 0.26
CA ILE A 63 -6.33 -6.88 -0.34
C ILE A 63 -6.17 -7.30 -1.80
N THR A 64 -7.01 -8.22 -2.24
CA THR A 64 -6.98 -8.70 -3.61
C THR A 64 -8.13 -8.10 -4.39
N VAL A 65 -7.83 -7.51 -5.53
CA VAL A 65 -8.86 -7.02 -6.45
C VAL A 65 -9.04 -8.08 -7.52
N LEU A 66 -10.25 -8.58 -7.64
CA LEU A 66 -10.56 -9.63 -8.60
C LEU A 66 -10.55 -9.07 -10.02
N PRO A 67 -10.20 -9.89 -11.02
CA PRO A 67 -10.26 -9.43 -12.40
C PRO A 67 -11.70 -9.19 -12.83
N PRO A 68 -11.92 -8.40 -13.90
CA PRO A 68 -13.27 -8.20 -14.41
C PRO A 68 -13.86 -9.52 -14.81
N ARG A 69 -15.19 -9.66 -14.67
CA ARG A 69 -15.87 -10.86 -15.11
C ARG A 69 -15.76 -10.97 -16.63
N PRO A 70 -15.50 -12.16 -17.15
CA PRO A 70 -15.48 -12.33 -18.61
C PRO A 70 -16.86 -12.03 -19.18
N GLY A 71 -16.88 -11.45 -20.38
CA GLY A 71 -18.12 -11.19 -21.09
C GLY A 71 -18.77 -12.49 -21.51
N PRO A 72 -20.03 -12.44 -21.92
CA PRO A 72 -20.76 -13.68 -22.27
C PRO A 72 -20.15 -14.46 -23.43
N ARG A 73 -19.27 -13.85 -24.21
CA ARG A 73 -18.61 -14.52 -25.31
C ARG A 73 -17.19 -14.96 -25.01
N GLU A 74 -16.71 -14.63 -23.83
CA GLU A 74 -15.37 -15.00 -23.44
C GLU A 74 -15.46 -16.17 -22.49
N GLY A 75 -15.05 -17.32 -22.90
CA GLY A 75 -15.20 -18.54 -22.10
C GLY A 75 -14.39 -18.50 -20.84
N SER A 76 -13.17 -17.97 -20.86
CA SER A 76 -12.33 -17.80 -19.68
C SER A 76 -11.47 -16.60 -19.89
N SER A 77 -11.29 -15.83 -18.83
CA SER A 77 -10.45 -14.65 -18.89
C SER A 77 -9.06 -15.02 -18.40
N PRO A 78 -8.00 -14.69 -19.15
CA PRO A 78 -6.64 -14.88 -18.64
C PRO A 78 -6.23 -13.81 -17.63
N ALA A 79 -7.13 -12.87 -17.32
CA ALA A 79 -6.81 -11.79 -16.40
C ALA A 79 -6.57 -12.35 -15.00
N MET A 80 -5.51 -11.86 -14.37
CA MET A 80 -5.12 -12.29 -13.04
C MET A 80 -5.60 -11.28 -12.01
N PRO A 81 -5.85 -11.71 -10.76
CA PRO A 81 -6.16 -10.75 -9.71
C PRO A 81 -4.98 -9.84 -9.44
N THR A 82 -5.27 -8.63 -8.96
CA THR A 82 -4.25 -7.67 -8.57
C THR A 82 -4.16 -7.65 -7.04
N HIS A 83 -2.97 -7.84 -6.52
CA HIS A 83 -2.76 -7.86 -5.08
C HIS A 83 -2.18 -6.53 -4.61
N PHE A 84 -2.78 -6.00 -3.55
CA PHE A 84 -2.29 -4.79 -2.92
C PHE A 84 -1.90 -5.12 -1.49
N ASP A 85 -0.70 -4.73 -1.12
CA ASP A 85 -0.26 -4.87 0.27
C ASP A 85 -0.67 -3.62 1.03
N ILE A 86 -1.23 -3.80 2.23
CA ILE A 86 -1.52 -2.67 3.10
C ILE A 86 -0.23 -2.37 3.84
N VAL A 87 0.21 -1.13 3.78
CA VAL A 87 1.48 -0.75 4.37
C VAL A 87 1.36 0.53 5.19
N LEU A 88 2.20 0.62 6.20
CA LEU A 88 2.32 1.80 7.02
C LEU A 88 3.65 2.44 6.72
N MET A 89 3.64 3.74 6.50
CA MET A 89 4.85 4.50 6.27
C MET A 89 4.69 5.88 6.89
N ASP A 90 5.57 6.24 7.79
CA ASP A 90 5.52 7.52 8.50
C ASP A 90 4.19 7.77 9.22
N GLY A 91 3.57 6.72 9.72
CA GLY A 91 2.28 6.83 10.41
C GLY A 91 1.07 6.88 9.53
N ASP A 92 1.25 6.88 8.21
CA ASP A 92 0.15 6.93 7.26
C ASP A 92 -0.09 5.58 6.62
N CYS A 93 -1.32 5.33 6.23
CA CYS A 93 -1.77 4.07 5.66
C CYS A 93 -1.83 4.17 4.15
N TYR A 94 -1.24 3.19 3.47
CA TYR A 94 -1.22 3.12 2.01
C TYR A 94 -1.55 1.72 1.55
N VAL A 95 -1.96 1.58 0.30
CA VAL A 95 -1.97 0.30 -0.38
C VAL A 95 -0.90 0.35 -1.46
N GLN A 96 -0.13 -0.70 -1.58
CA GLN A 96 0.96 -0.79 -2.54
C GLN A 96 0.68 -1.93 -3.50
N GLU A 97 0.63 -1.62 -4.79
CA GLU A 97 0.45 -2.65 -5.79
C GLU A 97 1.68 -3.54 -5.83
N ARG A 98 1.46 -4.83 -5.68
CA ARG A 98 2.58 -5.77 -5.49
C ARG A 98 3.48 -5.86 -6.70
N GLU A 99 2.91 -5.81 -7.90
CA GLU A 99 3.70 -5.95 -9.11
C GLU A 99 4.48 -4.71 -9.51
N THR A 100 3.88 -3.53 -9.34
CA THR A 100 4.51 -2.29 -9.78
C THR A 100 5.22 -1.55 -8.66
N GLY A 101 4.86 -1.82 -7.41
CA GLY A 101 5.37 -1.08 -6.28
C GLY A 101 4.72 0.28 -6.07
N GLU A 102 3.75 0.63 -6.90
CA GLU A 102 3.11 1.93 -6.80
C GLU A 102 2.26 2.02 -5.55
N MET A 103 2.33 3.13 -4.83
CA MET A 103 1.65 3.32 -3.57
C MET A 103 0.51 4.32 -3.71
N PHE A 104 -0.60 4.02 -3.04
CA PHE A 104 -1.78 4.87 -3.06
C PHE A 104 -2.19 5.17 -1.64
N PHE A 105 -2.35 6.44 -1.33
CA PHE A 105 -2.66 6.88 0.03
C PHE A 105 -4.12 6.56 0.39
N LEU A 106 -4.32 6.05 1.59
CA LEU A 106 -5.67 5.79 2.12
C LEU A 106 -6.06 6.94 3.02
N THR A 107 -6.74 7.93 2.44
CA THR A 107 -7.12 9.15 3.16
C THR A 107 -8.08 8.85 4.30
N GLY A 108 -7.71 9.26 5.50
CA GLY A 108 -8.60 9.12 6.65
C GLY A 108 -8.76 7.71 7.20
N ILE A 109 -7.95 6.78 6.72
CA ILE A 109 -8.00 5.39 7.17
C ILE A 109 -6.89 5.14 8.18
N GLU A 110 -7.23 4.45 9.26
CA GLU A 110 -6.25 4.07 10.26
C GLU A 110 -5.79 2.63 10.06
N CYS A 111 -4.50 2.43 10.16
CA CYS A 111 -3.89 1.12 10.10
C CYS A 111 -3.04 0.89 11.33
N ARG A 112 -2.78 -0.35 11.63
CA ARG A 112 -1.81 -0.71 12.65
C ARG A 112 -0.84 -1.72 12.06
N SER A 113 0.34 -1.80 12.66
CA SER A 113 1.35 -2.72 12.18
C SER A 113 0.86 -4.16 12.25
N ALA A 114 1.02 -4.89 11.16
CA ALA A 114 0.60 -6.29 11.11
C ALA A 114 1.46 -7.18 11.99
N SER A 115 2.68 -6.77 12.26
CA SER A 115 3.60 -7.56 13.06
C SER A 115 3.62 -7.16 14.52
N ALA A 116 2.72 -6.25 14.93
CA ALA A 116 2.63 -5.89 16.33
C ALA A 116 1.80 -6.93 17.07
N ASP A 117 2.41 -7.64 17.93
CA ASP A 117 1.71 -8.59 18.81
C ASP A 117 1.31 -7.90 20.08
#